data_5347220f0be6d36762f41061f13424ca
#
_entry.id   5347220f0be6d36762f41061f13424ca
#
_cell.length_a   1.000
_cell.length_b   1.000
_cell.length_c   1.000
_cell.angle_alpha   90.00
_cell.angle_beta   90.00
_cell.angle_gamma   90.00
#
_symmetry.space_group_name_H-M   'P 1'
#
loop_
_entity.id
_entity.type
_entity.pdbx_description
1 polymer ?
#
loop_
_entity_poly.entity_id
_entity_poly.type
_entity_poly.pdbx_seq_one_letter_code
_entity_poly.pdbx_strand_id
1 'polypeptide(L)' 'MVKIRLRRMGAKKAPFYRGVVADSRFPRDGRFIEEIGTYNPCVSPAEIKIDTDRAQAWIKSGAQPTDTVRALLKKVEVL' A
#
# COMPACT_ATOMS: atom_id res chain seq x y z
N MET A 1 -9.40 -13.63 -1.26
CA MET A 1 -9.25 -12.60 -0.20
C MET A 1 -8.63 -11.34 -0.79
N VAL A 2 -9.20 -10.20 -0.47
CA VAL A 2 -8.67 -8.90 -0.93
C VAL A 2 -7.63 -8.42 0.07
N LYS A 3 -6.48 -7.97 -0.44
CA LYS A 3 -5.39 -7.46 0.39
C LYS A 3 -4.96 -6.08 -0.04
N ILE A 4 -4.46 -5.29 0.91
CA ILE A 4 -3.77 -4.03 0.64
C ILE A 4 -2.29 -4.30 0.79
N ARG A 5 -1.54 -4.12 -0.29
CA ARG A 5 -0.12 -4.47 -0.31
C ARG A 5 0.70 -3.44 -1.10
N LEU A 6 2.02 -3.46 -0.92
CA LEU A 6 2.93 -2.59 -1.63
C LEU A 6 3.43 -3.27 -2.90
N ARG A 7 3.41 -2.54 -4.00
CA ARG A 7 4.00 -2.96 -5.26
C ARG A 7 5.28 -2.16 -5.46
N ARG A 8 6.40 -2.86 -5.64
CA ARG A 8 7.68 -2.19 -5.82
C ARG A 8 7.80 -1.63 -7.23
N MET A 9 8.26 -0.36 -7.29
CA MET A 9 8.55 0.36 -8.51
C MET A 9 9.94 0.98 -8.38
N GLY A 10 10.41 1.68 -9.40
CA GLY A 10 11.64 2.44 -9.35
C GLY A 10 12.89 1.64 -9.67
N ALA A 11 14.05 2.25 -9.46
CA ALA A 11 15.34 1.70 -9.82
C ALA A 11 15.85 0.73 -8.74
N LYS A 12 16.88 -0.02 -9.09
CA LYS A 12 17.46 -1.06 -8.24
C LYS A 12 17.90 -0.56 -6.86
N LYS A 13 18.48 0.65 -6.79
CA LYS A 13 18.97 1.25 -5.55
C LYS A 13 18.08 2.38 -5.04
N ALA A 14 16.94 2.61 -5.67
CA ALA A 14 15.99 3.65 -5.32
C ALA A 14 14.59 3.07 -5.33
N PRO A 15 14.23 2.22 -4.36
CA PRO A 15 12.91 1.62 -4.32
C PRO A 15 11.83 2.66 -4.08
N PHE A 16 10.74 2.50 -4.79
CA PHE A 16 9.55 3.31 -4.65
C PHE A 16 8.36 2.35 -4.67
N TYR A 17 7.41 2.55 -3.79
CA TYR A 17 6.30 1.61 -3.64
C TYR A 17 4.98 2.29 -3.89
N ARG A 18 4.05 1.53 -4.49
CA ARG A 18 2.65 1.93 -4.59
C ARG A 18 1.82 1.03 -3.71
N GLY A 19 0.93 1.64 -2.92
CA GLY A 19 -0.04 0.90 -2.12
C GLY A 19 -1.21 0.53 -3.02
N VAL A 20 -1.44 -0.77 -3.18
CA VAL A 20 -2.49 -1.27 -4.08
C VAL A 20 -3.41 -2.24 -3.35
N VAL A 21 -4.67 -2.22 -3.76
CA VAL A 21 -5.67 -3.19 -3.33
C VAL A 21 -5.76 -4.26 -4.40
N ALA A 22 -5.56 -5.51 -4.03
CA ALA A 22 -5.56 -6.60 -4.98
C ALA A 22 -6.07 -7.89 -4.34
N ASP A 23 -6.60 -8.79 -5.17
CA ASP A 23 -6.92 -10.13 -4.73
C ASP A 23 -5.61 -10.88 -4.41
N SER A 24 -5.59 -11.60 -3.30
CA SER A 24 -4.40 -12.33 -2.86
C SER A 24 -3.92 -13.37 -3.88
N ARG A 25 -4.79 -13.79 -4.81
CA ARG A 25 -4.44 -14.72 -5.88
C ARG A 25 -3.71 -14.06 -7.04
N PHE A 26 -3.71 -12.72 -7.12
CA PHE A 26 -2.98 -12.00 -8.16
C PHE A 26 -1.50 -11.99 -7.85
N PRO A 27 -0.61 -12.10 -8.85
CA PRO A 27 0.83 -11.92 -8.65
C PRO A 27 1.12 -10.55 -8.05
N ARG A 28 2.16 -10.47 -7.22
CA ARG A 28 2.54 -9.21 -6.55
C ARG A 28 2.75 -8.07 -7.54
N ASP A 29 3.38 -8.33 -8.68
CA ASP A 29 3.67 -7.33 -9.69
C ASP A 29 2.69 -7.36 -10.86
N GLY A 30 1.55 -8.04 -10.68
CA GLY A 30 0.53 -8.17 -11.69
C GLY A 30 -0.64 -7.22 -11.48
N ARG A 31 -1.84 -7.74 -11.74
CA ARG A 31 -3.07 -6.97 -11.63
C ARG A 31 -3.35 -6.47 -10.22
N PHE A 32 -4.00 -5.32 -10.14
CA PHE A 32 -4.56 -4.81 -8.88
C PHE A 32 -5.93 -4.19 -9.17
N ILE A 33 -6.72 -4.01 -8.10
CA ILE A 33 -8.07 -3.45 -8.19
C ILE A 33 -8.00 -1.92 -8.17
N GLU A 34 -7.24 -1.35 -7.25
CA GLU A 34 -7.15 0.10 -7.06
C GLU A 34 -5.81 0.46 -6.44
N GLU A 35 -5.25 1.59 -6.87
CA GLU A 35 -4.07 2.18 -6.23
C GLU A 35 -4.55 3.22 -5.21
N ILE A 36 -4.09 3.10 -3.96
CA ILE A 36 -4.55 3.98 -2.88
C ILE A 36 -3.46 4.88 -2.33
N GLY A 37 -2.24 4.79 -2.84
CA GLY A 37 -1.18 5.68 -2.39
C GLY A 37 0.19 5.27 -2.81
N THR A 38 1.18 6.00 -2.29
CA THR A 38 2.59 5.76 -2.59
C THR A 38 3.42 5.84 -1.32
N TYR A 39 4.57 5.15 -1.33
CA TYR A 39 5.52 5.16 -0.24
C TYR A 39 6.93 5.26 -0.81
N ASN A 40 7.67 6.29 -0.42
CA ASN A 40 9.04 6.50 -0.85
C ASN A 40 9.97 6.48 0.37
N PRO A 41 10.67 5.38 0.63
CA PRO A 41 11.58 5.29 1.77
C PRO A 41 12.96 5.93 1.50
N CYS A 42 13.24 6.31 0.26
CA CYS A 42 14.56 6.84 -0.11
C CYS A 42 14.77 8.29 0.29
N VAL A 43 13.72 9.02 0.65
CA VAL A 43 13.83 10.39 1.14
C VAL A 43 13.81 10.40 2.66
N SER A 44 14.35 11.47 3.26
CA SER A 44 14.38 11.62 4.71
C SER A 44 13.65 12.90 5.09
N PRO A 45 12.55 12.80 5.87
CA PRO A 45 11.87 11.57 6.30
C PRO A 45 11.18 10.84 5.14
N ALA A 46 10.90 9.55 5.33
CA ALA A 46 10.21 8.77 4.31
C ALA A 46 8.87 9.40 3.94
N GLU A 47 8.60 9.46 2.64
CA GLU A 47 7.38 10.09 2.15
C GLU A 47 6.26 9.05 2.03
N ILE A 48 5.15 9.29 2.70
CA ILE A 48 3.97 8.42 2.69
C ILE A 48 2.78 9.26 2.24
N LYS A 49 2.19 8.90 1.09
CA LYS A 49 1.00 9.56 0.56
C LYS A 49 -0.06 8.49 0.35
N ILE A 50 -1.01 8.39 1.26
CA ILE A 50 -2.08 7.40 1.20
C ILE A 50 -3.42 8.13 1.23
N ASP A 51 -4.34 7.72 0.34
CA ASP A 51 -5.72 8.14 0.38
C ASP A 51 -6.38 7.44 1.56
N THR A 52 -6.46 8.15 2.69
CA THR A 52 -6.95 7.57 3.93
C THR A 52 -8.41 7.16 3.85
N ASP A 53 -9.23 7.93 3.12
CA ASP A 53 -10.65 7.60 2.96
C ASP A 53 -10.81 6.28 2.21
N ARG A 54 -10.05 6.07 1.14
CA ARG A 54 -10.11 4.82 0.38
C ARG A 54 -9.57 3.65 1.17
N ALA A 55 -8.46 3.85 1.89
CA ALA A 55 -7.89 2.82 2.75
C ALA A 55 -8.89 2.38 3.82
N GLN A 56 -9.55 3.33 4.48
CA GLN A 56 -10.56 3.02 5.48
C GLN A 56 -11.75 2.27 4.87
N ALA A 57 -12.22 2.70 3.70
CA ALA A 57 -13.34 2.06 3.03
C ALA A 57 -13.02 0.59 2.70
N TRP A 58 -11.81 0.31 2.19
CA TRP A 58 -11.40 -1.05 1.89
C TRP A 58 -11.26 -1.92 3.13
N ILE A 59 -10.71 -1.36 4.21
CA ILE A 59 -10.59 -2.09 5.48
C ILE A 59 -11.96 -2.44 6.03
N LYS A 60 -12.91 -1.50 5.99
CA LYS A 60 -14.29 -1.76 6.40
C LYS A 60 -14.95 -2.86 5.56
N SER A 61 -14.57 -2.95 4.31
CA SER A 61 -15.10 -3.97 3.40
C SER A 61 -14.41 -5.32 3.56
N GLY A 62 -13.44 -5.44 4.46
CA GLY A 62 -12.78 -6.70 4.78
C GLY A 62 -11.41 -6.90 4.14
N ALA A 63 -10.86 -5.88 3.47
CA ALA A 63 -9.51 -5.97 2.93
C ALA A 63 -8.49 -6.09 4.06
N GLN A 64 -7.49 -6.96 3.87
CA GLN A 64 -6.46 -7.24 4.88
C GLN A 64 -5.16 -6.56 4.48
N PRO A 65 -4.64 -5.60 5.27
CA PRO A 65 -3.34 -5.00 4.98
C PRO A 65 -2.21 -5.98 5.32
N THR A 66 -1.15 -5.97 4.51
CA THR A 66 0.08 -6.68 4.85
C THR A 66 0.72 -6.01 6.08
N ASP A 67 1.68 -6.68 6.71
CA ASP A 67 2.32 -6.13 7.92
C ASP A 67 2.97 -4.77 7.64
N THR A 68 3.66 -4.63 6.50
CA THR A 68 4.28 -3.37 6.12
C THR A 68 3.24 -2.27 5.92
N VAL A 69 2.16 -2.57 5.19
CA VAL A 69 1.08 -1.62 4.96
C VAL A 69 0.40 -1.24 6.27
N ARG A 70 0.19 -2.21 7.15
CA ARG A 70 -0.40 -1.95 8.47
C ARG A 70 0.42 -0.94 9.26
N ALA A 71 1.75 -1.07 9.24
CA ALA A 71 2.63 -0.12 9.91
C ALA A 71 2.52 1.28 9.30
N LEU A 72 2.43 1.37 7.96
CA LEU A 72 2.24 2.65 7.28
C LEU A 72 0.89 3.28 7.60
N LEU A 73 -0.17 2.48 7.65
CA LEU A 73 -1.50 2.97 7.97
C LEU A 73 -1.58 3.50 9.41
N LYS A 74 -0.84 2.89 10.33
CA LYS A 74 -0.73 3.41 11.70
C LYS A 74 -0.05 4.77 11.73
N LYS A 75 0.98 4.98 10.92
CA LYS A 75 1.68 6.27 10.84
C LYS A 75 0.78 7.39 10.32
N VAL A 76 -0.15 7.09 9.44
CA VAL A 76 -1.09 8.08 8.91
C VAL A 76 -2.44 8.03 9.64
N GLU A 77 -2.49 7.35 10.77
CA GLU A 77 -3.64 7.32 11.69
C GLU A 77 -4.92 6.71 11.09
N VAL A 78 -4.78 5.77 10.15
CA VAL A 78 -5.92 5.00 9.64
C VAL A 78 -6.25 3.83 10.58
N LEU A 79 -5.23 3.29 11.21
CA LEU A 79 -5.36 2.18 12.17
C LEU A 79 -4.92 2.58 13.56
#